data_7f47dee9cf772e7fbd1f9c68ebb2ed55
#
_entry.id   7f47dee9cf772e7fbd1f9c68ebb2ed55
#
_cell.length_a   1.000
_cell.length_b   1.000
_cell.length_c   1.000
_cell.angle_alpha   90.00
_cell.angle_beta   90.00
_cell.angle_gamma   90.00
#
_symmetry.space_group_name_H-M   'P 1'
#
loop_
_entity.id
_entity.type
_entity.pdbx_description
1 polymer ?
#
loop_
_entity_poly.entity_id
_entity_poly.type
_entity_poly.pdbx_seq_one_letter_code
_entity_poly.pdbx_strand_id
1 'polypeptide(L)'
;QPQDLPALRPLPLPHSLPWWLHAKGPEAMAGNPIPSSLKKQMQKAIVRHSDMSKDMRTEVLDIITGSIDKFAGADGVNFEAAARLIKDSLDKAYGFNWHCCIGKGFSCDVTAQNGTLMMAYYQGELGILVFKC
;
A
#
# COMPACT_ATOMS: atom_id res chain seq x y z
N GLN A 1 17.86 13.07 -46.22
CA GLN A 1 18.56 13.66 -45.09
C GLN A 1 17.74 13.46 -43.84
N PRO A 2 18.31 12.88 -42.78
CA PRO A 2 17.63 12.92 -41.53
C PRO A 2 17.44 14.38 -41.14
N GLN A 3 16.23 14.81 -41.18
CA GLN A 3 15.94 16.13 -40.65
C GLN A 3 16.22 16.09 -39.16
N ASP A 4 17.16 16.92 -38.75
CA ASP A 4 17.41 17.11 -37.34
C ASP A 4 16.12 17.62 -36.71
N LEU A 5 15.33 16.73 -36.16
CA LEU A 5 14.23 17.11 -35.32
C LEU A 5 14.79 17.96 -34.18
N PRO A 6 14.33 19.19 -34.00
CA PRO A 6 14.79 19.96 -32.86
C PRO A 6 14.52 19.16 -31.61
N ALA A 7 15.53 19.01 -30.76
CA ALA A 7 15.38 18.36 -29.49
C ALA A 7 14.14 18.92 -28.79
N LEU A 8 13.17 18.05 -28.53
CA LEU A 8 11.97 18.45 -27.80
C LEU A 8 12.41 18.99 -26.45
N ARG A 9 12.35 20.30 -26.31
CA ARG A 9 12.57 20.91 -25.00
C ARG A 9 11.48 20.39 -24.08
N PRO A 10 11.82 19.90 -22.90
CA PRO A 10 10.79 19.51 -21.95
C PRO A 10 9.89 20.71 -21.70
N LEU A 11 8.58 20.49 -21.82
CA LEU A 11 7.61 21.53 -21.53
C LEU A 11 7.82 22.04 -20.11
N PRO A 12 7.77 23.37 -19.89
CA PRO A 12 7.86 23.88 -18.54
C PRO A 12 6.69 23.33 -17.73
N LEU A 13 7.00 22.78 -16.56
CA LEU A 13 6.00 22.25 -15.66
C LEU A 13 5.07 23.39 -15.22
N PRO A 14 3.74 23.15 -15.18
CA PRO A 14 2.81 24.15 -14.73
C PRO A 14 3.10 24.55 -13.28
N HIS A 15 2.87 25.81 -12.93
CA HIS A 15 3.13 26.35 -11.60
C HIS A 15 2.27 25.70 -10.50
N SER A 16 1.18 25.06 -10.87
CA SER A 16 0.28 24.35 -9.95
C SER A 16 0.44 22.84 -10.13
N LEU A 17 1.60 22.32 -9.76
CA LEU A 17 1.81 20.87 -9.73
C LEU A 17 1.02 20.26 -8.56
N PRO A 18 0.37 19.11 -8.79
CA PRO A 18 -0.21 18.36 -7.67
C PRO A 18 0.86 18.10 -6.60
N TRP A 19 0.48 18.14 -5.35
CA TRP A 19 1.40 17.93 -4.23
C TRP A 19 2.23 16.65 -4.36
N TRP A 20 1.69 15.61 -4.97
CA TRP A 20 2.39 14.33 -5.15
C TRP A 20 3.54 14.41 -6.16
N LEU A 21 3.52 15.38 -7.09
CA LEU A 21 4.64 15.65 -7.99
C LEU A 21 5.74 16.44 -7.31
N HIS A 22 5.42 17.18 -6.25
CA HIS A 22 6.40 17.86 -5.42
C HIS A 22 7.00 16.92 -4.36
N ALA A 23 6.37 15.78 -4.11
CA ALA A 23 6.95 14.75 -3.27
C ALA A 23 8.17 14.21 -4.01
N LYS A 24 9.33 14.76 -3.69
CA LYS A 24 10.57 14.16 -4.11
C LYS A 24 10.54 12.71 -3.67
N GLY A 25 11.01 11.82 -4.54
CA GLY A 25 11.04 10.40 -4.25
C GLY A 25 11.78 10.05 -2.95
N PRO A 26 12.09 8.78 -2.74
CA PRO A 26 12.68 8.29 -1.48
C PRO A 26 13.87 9.09 -0.99
N GLU A 27 14.58 9.79 -1.87
CA GLU A 27 15.72 10.63 -1.54
C GLU A 27 15.39 11.81 -0.62
N ALA A 28 14.18 12.36 -0.73
CA ALA A 28 13.77 13.48 0.12
C ALA A 28 13.49 13.05 1.56
N MET A 29 13.23 11.76 1.78
CA MET A 29 13.02 11.20 3.12
C MET A 29 14.30 10.62 3.71
N ALA A 30 15.35 10.46 2.90
CA ALA A 30 16.63 9.90 3.35
C ALA A 30 17.43 10.83 4.26
N GLY A 31 17.08 12.11 4.32
CA GLY A 31 17.80 13.13 5.12
C GLY A 31 17.55 13.08 6.63
N ASN A 32 16.48 12.45 7.07
CA ASN A 32 16.13 12.34 8.49
C ASN A 32 15.90 10.87 8.86
N PRO A 33 16.90 10.23 9.51
CA PRO A 33 16.68 8.87 9.98
C PRO A 33 15.52 8.83 10.98
N ILE A 34 14.59 7.94 10.75
CA ILE A 34 13.47 7.76 11.65
C ILE A 34 13.99 7.25 12.99
N PRO A 35 13.65 7.91 14.12
CA PRO A 35 14.06 7.42 15.45
C PRO A 35 13.62 5.99 15.70
N SER A 36 14.42 5.21 16.41
CA SER A 36 14.09 3.80 16.70
C SER A 36 12.80 3.64 17.49
N SER A 37 12.46 4.61 18.33
CA SER A 37 11.17 4.62 19.05
C SER A 37 9.98 4.76 18.09
N LEU A 38 10.12 5.61 17.09
CA LEU A 38 9.09 5.80 16.08
C LEU A 38 8.98 4.56 15.18
N LYS A 39 10.10 3.92 14.83
CA LYS A 39 10.08 2.65 14.08
C LYS A 39 9.30 1.56 14.81
N LYS A 40 9.45 1.45 16.11
CA LYS A 40 8.69 0.49 16.91
C LYS A 40 7.20 0.76 16.88
N GLN A 41 6.80 2.05 16.91
CA GLN A 41 5.39 2.43 16.79
C GLN A 41 4.85 2.17 15.38
N MET A 42 5.69 2.34 14.36
CA MET A 42 5.32 2.11 12.96
C MET A 42 5.23 0.62 12.60
N GLN A 43 5.76 -0.29 13.43
CA GLN A 43 5.63 -1.73 13.24
C GLN A 43 4.23 -2.26 13.49
N LYS A 44 3.38 -1.47 14.13
CA LYS A 44 1.98 -1.86 14.34
C LYS A 44 1.16 -1.57 13.10
N ALA A 45 0.27 -2.49 12.77
CA ALA A 45 -0.70 -2.26 11.72
C ALA A 45 -1.70 -1.19 12.16
N ILE A 46 -1.89 -0.19 11.33
CA ILE A 46 -2.82 0.91 11.58
C ILE A 46 -3.94 0.85 10.55
N VAL A 47 -5.17 0.71 10.99
CA VAL A 47 -6.34 0.77 10.11
C VAL A 47 -6.66 2.23 9.82
N ARG A 48 -6.54 2.63 8.57
CA ARG A 48 -6.90 3.98 8.14
C ARG A 48 -8.38 4.13 7.87
N HIS A 49 -8.96 3.16 7.20
CA HIS A 49 -10.36 3.15 6.85
C HIS A 49 -10.87 1.73 6.82
N SER A 50 -12.02 1.48 7.41
CA SER A 50 -12.65 0.17 7.39
C SER A 50 -14.14 0.30 7.70
N ASP A 51 -14.97 -0.39 6.96
CA ASP A 51 -16.39 -0.55 7.25
C ASP A 51 -16.71 -1.96 7.79
N MET A 52 -15.68 -2.75 8.08
CA MET A 52 -15.81 -4.06 8.70
C MET A 52 -16.21 -3.97 10.16
N SER A 53 -16.87 -5.02 10.68
CA SER A 53 -17.10 -5.15 12.11
C SER A 53 -15.77 -5.22 12.87
N LYS A 54 -15.81 -4.93 14.17
CA LYS A 54 -14.61 -4.91 15.00
C LYS A 54 -13.89 -6.26 15.00
N ASP A 55 -14.65 -7.34 15.15
CA ASP A 55 -14.10 -8.70 15.20
C ASP A 55 -13.49 -9.10 13.86
N MET A 56 -14.19 -8.85 12.78
CA MET A 56 -13.71 -9.12 11.44
C MET A 56 -12.44 -8.32 11.13
N ARG A 57 -12.42 -7.05 11.52
CA ARG A 57 -11.25 -6.18 11.36
C ARG A 57 -10.01 -6.76 12.03
N THR A 58 -10.14 -7.25 13.25
CA THR A 58 -9.03 -7.85 14.00
C THR A 58 -8.51 -9.08 13.29
N GLU A 59 -9.38 -9.99 12.87
CA GLU A 59 -8.99 -11.21 12.16
C GLU A 59 -8.31 -10.89 10.82
N VAL A 60 -8.86 -9.97 10.05
CA VAL A 60 -8.28 -9.56 8.77
C VAL A 60 -6.92 -8.92 8.96
N LEU A 61 -6.75 -8.08 9.99
CA LEU A 61 -5.43 -7.51 10.32
C LEU A 61 -4.42 -8.59 10.68
N ASP A 62 -4.80 -9.61 11.44
CA ASP A 62 -3.92 -10.71 11.78
C ASP A 62 -3.50 -11.50 10.53
N ILE A 63 -4.42 -11.74 9.62
CA ILE A 63 -4.12 -12.37 8.32
C ILE A 63 -3.13 -11.53 7.52
N ILE A 64 -3.36 -10.23 7.44
CA ILE A 64 -2.51 -9.31 6.68
C ILE A 64 -1.09 -9.27 7.28
N THR A 65 -0.97 -9.04 8.57
CA THR A 65 0.34 -8.94 9.22
C THR A 65 1.10 -10.25 9.16
N GLY A 66 0.46 -11.37 9.42
CA GLY A 66 1.07 -12.70 9.32
C GLY A 66 1.54 -13.03 7.90
N SER A 67 0.77 -12.66 6.91
CA SER A 67 1.13 -12.89 5.49
C SER A 67 2.31 -12.04 5.06
N ILE A 68 2.35 -10.78 5.45
CA ILE A 68 3.46 -9.87 5.13
C ILE A 68 4.74 -10.35 5.84
N ASP A 69 4.66 -10.70 7.11
CA ASP A 69 5.81 -11.16 7.88
C ASP A 69 6.38 -12.46 7.30
N LYS A 70 5.53 -13.34 6.80
CA LYS A 70 5.96 -14.60 6.17
C LYS A 70 6.82 -14.37 4.93
N PHE A 71 6.52 -13.35 4.15
CA PHE A 71 7.25 -13.03 2.93
C PHE A 71 8.22 -11.86 3.08
N ALA A 72 8.42 -11.36 4.30
CA ALA A 72 9.43 -10.37 4.59
C ALA A 72 10.81 -11.03 4.64
N GLY A 73 11.74 -10.52 3.87
CA GLY A 73 13.11 -11.00 3.82
C GLY A 73 14.12 -9.86 3.99
N ALA A 74 15.41 -10.20 3.90
CA ALA A 74 16.50 -9.23 3.96
C ALA A 74 16.41 -8.16 2.85
N ASP A 75 15.88 -8.55 1.69
CA ASP A 75 15.73 -7.67 0.52
C ASP A 75 14.38 -6.95 0.47
N GLY A 76 13.55 -7.09 1.49
CA GLY A 76 12.22 -6.50 1.55
C GLY A 76 11.10 -7.53 1.51
N VAL A 77 9.89 -7.07 1.22
CA VAL A 77 8.69 -7.90 1.19
C VAL A 77 8.33 -8.28 -0.25
N ASN A 78 8.05 -9.56 -0.48
CA ASN A 78 7.49 -10.00 -1.75
C ASN A 78 5.98 -9.68 -1.77
N PHE A 79 5.63 -8.54 -2.36
CA PHE A 79 4.26 -8.03 -2.35
C PHE A 79 3.28 -8.95 -3.08
N GLU A 80 3.69 -9.52 -4.19
CA GLU A 80 2.83 -10.42 -4.98
C GLU A 80 2.47 -11.67 -4.19
N ALA A 81 3.45 -12.32 -3.58
CA ALA A 81 3.21 -13.51 -2.79
C ALA A 81 2.39 -13.22 -1.52
N ALA A 82 2.67 -12.10 -0.86
CA ALA A 82 1.90 -11.67 0.30
C ALA A 82 0.44 -11.36 -0.06
N ALA A 83 0.21 -10.62 -1.14
CA ALA A 83 -1.13 -10.30 -1.61
C ALA A 83 -1.93 -11.55 -1.96
N ARG A 84 -1.28 -12.50 -2.63
CA ARG A 84 -1.91 -13.79 -2.98
C ARG A 84 -2.30 -14.58 -1.74
N LEU A 85 -1.43 -14.64 -0.75
CA LEU A 85 -1.71 -15.35 0.50
C LEU A 85 -2.86 -14.69 1.28
N ILE A 86 -2.89 -13.36 1.33
CA ILE A 86 -3.97 -12.61 1.97
C ILE A 86 -5.30 -12.91 1.26
N LYS A 87 -5.33 -12.82 -0.06
CA LYS A 87 -6.52 -13.11 -0.86
C LYS A 87 -7.03 -14.53 -0.63
N ASP A 88 -6.14 -15.51 -0.73
CA ASP A 88 -6.51 -16.91 -0.54
C ASP A 88 -7.03 -17.17 0.89
N SER A 89 -6.43 -16.56 1.89
CA SER A 89 -6.86 -16.71 3.27
C SER A 89 -8.24 -16.08 3.50
N LEU A 90 -8.49 -14.92 2.92
CA LEU A 90 -9.79 -14.25 3.01
C LEU A 90 -10.87 -15.02 2.25
N ASP A 91 -10.56 -15.57 1.08
CA ASP A 91 -11.48 -16.40 0.31
C ASP A 91 -11.90 -17.65 1.10
N LYS A 92 -10.96 -18.25 1.84
CA LYS A 92 -11.25 -19.42 2.68
C LYS A 92 -12.05 -19.06 3.93
N ALA A 93 -11.78 -17.91 4.52
CA ALA A 93 -12.42 -17.51 5.78
C ALA A 93 -13.80 -16.88 5.57
N TYR A 94 -13.98 -16.09 4.53
CA TYR A 94 -15.16 -15.25 4.33
C TYR A 94 -15.82 -15.42 2.96
N GLY A 95 -15.47 -16.46 2.20
CA GLY A 95 -16.02 -16.71 0.88
C GLY A 95 -15.21 -16.04 -0.23
N PHE A 96 -15.60 -16.30 -1.48
CA PHE A 96 -14.85 -15.90 -2.65
C PHE A 96 -14.99 -14.42 -3.01
N ASN A 97 -14.21 -14.01 -3.98
CA ASN A 97 -14.22 -12.68 -4.59
C ASN A 97 -13.53 -11.59 -3.74
N TRP A 98 -12.58 -11.97 -2.92
CA TRP A 98 -11.71 -11.01 -2.25
C TRP A 98 -10.59 -10.53 -3.17
N HIS A 99 -10.21 -9.29 -2.99
CA HIS A 99 -9.10 -8.65 -3.70
C HIS A 99 -8.17 -8.00 -2.71
N CYS A 100 -6.87 -8.03 -3.01
CA CYS A 100 -5.86 -7.44 -2.15
C CYS A 100 -4.84 -6.68 -3.01
N CYS A 101 -4.55 -5.45 -2.60
CA CYS A 101 -3.51 -4.63 -3.20
C CYS A 101 -2.52 -4.21 -2.12
N ILE A 102 -1.23 -4.41 -2.38
CA ILE A 102 -0.15 -4.01 -1.47
C ILE A 102 0.83 -3.12 -2.23
N GLY A 103 1.26 -2.05 -1.61
CA GLY A 103 2.25 -1.15 -2.20
C GLY A 103 2.77 -0.13 -1.21
N LYS A 104 3.82 0.57 -1.62
CA LYS A 104 4.44 1.64 -0.82
C LYS A 104 3.81 3.01 -1.04
N GLY A 105 2.78 3.09 -1.79
CA GLY A 105 2.06 4.31 -2.07
C GLY A 105 1.19 4.09 -3.28
N PHE A 106 -0.09 4.21 -3.09
CA PHE A 106 -1.04 4.14 -4.18
C PHE A 106 -2.28 4.92 -3.78
N SER A 107 -3.00 5.38 -4.76
CA SER A 107 -4.35 5.88 -4.55
C SER A 107 -5.30 5.05 -5.38
N CYS A 108 -6.47 4.83 -4.83
CA CYS A 108 -7.50 4.06 -5.49
C CYS A 108 -8.86 4.57 -5.07
N ASP A 109 -9.80 4.45 -5.97
CA ASP A 109 -11.20 4.65 -5.68
C ASP A 109 -11.91 3.33 -5.97
N VAL A 110 -12.49 2.75 -4.93
CA VAL A 110 -13.02 1.39 -5.00
C VAL A 110 -14.44 1.36 -4.46
N THR A 111 -15.32 0.72 -5.21
CA THR A 111 -16.65 0.36 -4.73
C THR A 111 -16.64 -1.12 -4.35
N ALA A 112 -16.93 -1.40 -3.10
CA ALA A 112 -16.91 -2.75 -2.54
C ALA A 112 -18.24 -3.08 -1.88
N GLN A 113 -18.46 -4.36 -1.59
CA GLN A 113 -19.61 -4.76 -0.80
C GLN A 113 -19.52 -4.17 0.61
N ASN A 114 -20.68 -3.79 1.15
CA ASN A 114 -20.74 -3.22 2.49
C ASN A 114 -20.15 -4.17 3.53
N GLY A 115 -19.34 -3.62 4.42
CA GLY A 115 -18.73 -4.39 5.49
C GLY A 115 -17.49 -5.19 5.09
N THR A 116 -16.93 -4.98 3.89
CA THR A 116 -15.79 -5.77 3.40
C THR A 116 -14.54 -4.95 3.13
N LEU A 117 -14.64 -3.62 3.11
CA LEU A 117 -13.52 -2.76 2.76
C LEU A 117 -12.63 -2.51 3.98
N MET A 118 -11.33 -2.67 3.80
CA MET A 118 -10.35 -2.22 4.78
C MET A 118 -9.11 -1.70 4.08
N MET A 119 -8.65 -0.53 4.52
CA MET A 119 -7.38 0.03 4.15
C MET A 119 -6.53 0.17 5.41
N ALA A 120 -5.37 -0.44 5.39
CA ALA A 120 -4.46 -0.46 6.52
C ALA A 120 -3.04 -0.08 6.09
N TYR A 121 -2.27 0.41 7.04
CA TYR A 121 -0.84 0.62 6.88
C TYR A 121 -0.08 -0.29 7.83
N TYR A 122 0.98 -0.89 7.33
CA TYR A 122 1.84 -1.76 8.13
C TYR A 122 3.29 -1.32 7.98
N GLN A 123 4.02 -1.32 9.08
CA GLN A 123 5.42 -0.87 9.13
C GLN A 123 5.63 0.57 8.64
N GLY A 124 4.58 1.37 8.66
CA GLY A 124 4.63 2.79 8.30
C GLY A 124 4.75 3.10 6.81
N GLU A 125 5.07 2.13 5.98
CA GLU A 125 5.30 2.35 4.56
C GLU A 125 4.35 1.56 3.67
N LEU A 126 3.92 0.38 4.12
CA LEU A 126 3.11 -0.51 3.31
C LEU A 126 1.64 -0.17 3.45
N GLY A 127 1.03 0.22 2.36
CA GLY A 127 -0.41 0.34 2.25
C GLY A 127 -1.02 -0.98 1.80
N ILE A 128 -2.03 -1.45 2.49
CA ILE A 128 -2.75 -2.67 2.15
C ILE A 128 -4.22 -2.34 2.01
N LEU A 129 -4.78 -2.66 0.86
CA LEU A 129 -6.20 -2.52 0.60
C LEU A 129 -6.80 -3.90 0.35
N VAL A 130 -7.82 -4.25 1.11
CA VAL A 130 -8.60 -5.47 0.89
C VAL A 130 -10.07 -5.12 0.76
N PHE A 131 -10.74 -5.78 -0.15
CA PHE A 131 -12.17 -5.59 -0.38
C PHE A 131 -12.76 -6.81 -1.07
N LYS A 132 -14.08 -6.90 -1.03
CA LYS A 132 -14.83 -7.95 -1.70
C LYS A 132 -15.78 -7.31 -2.72
N CYS A 133 -15.75 -7.84 -3.90
CA CYS A 133 -16.66 -7.43 -4.97
C CYS A 133 -17.81 -8.41 -5.16
#